data_8e99ad4e1d3164137e0530c6c37956de
#
_entry.id   8e99ad4e1d3164137e0530c6c37956de
#
_cell.length_a   1.000
_cell.length_b   1.000
_cell.length_c   1.000
_cell.angle_alpha   90.00
_cell.angle_beta   90.00
_cell.angle_gamma   90.00
#
_symmetry.space_group_name_H-M   'P 1'
#
loop_
_entity.id
_entity.type
_entity.pdbx_description
1 polymer ?
#
loop_
_entity_poly.entity_id
_entity_poly.type
_entity_poly.pdbx_seq_one_letter_code
_entity_poly.pdbx_strand_id
1 'polypeptide(L)'
;GTWYWLDPSSGAMVTGWVKVGGAWYHMAGSGAMNTGWLLDGGTWYWLDPSSGAMVTGTHDVDGRTSSFASSGAWLGYVDGGGAPAADAASRSASRADSVTNAAGQRLIMSAPTASRAEIIDAMEEAWDEVGYSYPSALSAGGAQTIRDFASVVYDEAVAEGVSPELVFVQAMEETGWLRFGGDVSVNQYNFSGIGAVGGGAKGATFPDVRTGIRAQVQHLRAYADNSVTTASLANTVVDPRFTYVRKGAAPVVEYLGIQENPNHTGWAAAKNYGYDLVSMMNAYF
;
A
#
# COMPACT_ATOMS: atom_id res chain seq x y z
N GLY A 1 -24.06 -12.71 3.29
CA GLY A 1 -24.74 -12.05 2.15
C GLY A 1 -24.36 -10.59 2.11
N THR A 2 -24.41 -9.97 0.92
CA THR A 2 -24.10 -8.55 0.73
C THR A 2 -25.35 -7.72 0.94
N TRP A 3 -25.25 -6.63 1.69
CA TRP A 3 -26.34 -5.69 1.91
C TRP A 3 -26.25 -4.51 0.94
N TYR A 4 -27.42 -4.03 0.49
CA TYR A 4 -27.60 -2.86 -0.36
C TYR A 4 -28.67 -1.97 0.22
N TRP A 5 -28.54 -0.65 0.06
CA TRP A 5 -29.60 0.28 0.44
C TRP A 5 -30.24 0.88 -0.79
N LEU A 6 -31.55 0.73 -0.89
CA LEU A 6 -32.38 1.35 -1.92
C LEU A 6 -33.13 2.54 -1.32
N ASP A 7 -33.09 3.65 -1.98
CA ASP A 7 -33.84 4.84 -1.57
C ASP A 7 -35.34 4.53 -1.49
N PRO A 8 -35.98 4.72 -0.32
CA PRO A 8 -37.38 4.29 -0.13
C PRO A 8 -38.38 5.01 -1.03
N SER A 9 -38.05 6.17 -1.56
CA SER A 9 -38.93 6.98 -2.40
C SER A 9 -38.82 6.67 -3.88
N SER A 10 -37.60 6.40 -4.34
CA SER A 10 -37.29 6.18 -5.75
C SER A 10 -36.98 4.74 -6.12
N GLY A 11 -36.63 3.91 -5.14
CA GLY A 11 -36.11 2.55 -5.34
C GLY A 11 -34.69 2.53 -5.93
N ALA A 12 -34.03 3.68 -6.09
CA ALA A 12 -32.69 3.75 -6.62
C ALA A 12 -31.66 3.22 -5.63
N MET A 13 -30.64 2.53 -6.14
CA MET A 13 -29.50 2.09 -5.33
C MET A 13 -28.70 3.31 -4.84
N VAL A 14 -28.44 3.36 -3.54
CA VAL A 14 -27.64 4.43 -2.90
C VAL A 14 -26.19 4.02 -2.85
N THR A 15 -25.27 4.99 -3.07
CA THR A 15 -23.81 4.86 -2.88
C THR A 15 -23.33 5.97 -1.97
N GLY A 16 -22.17 5.79 -1.35
CA GLY A 16 -21.63 6.73 -0.36
C GLY A 16 -22.36 6.66 0.99
N TRP A 17 -22.25 7.73 1.77
CA TRP A 17 -22.80 7.78 3.12
C TRP A 17 -24.32 7.91 3.13
N VAL A 18 -24.98 7.07 3.92
CA VAL A 18 -26.43 7.09 4.13
C VAL A 18 -26.76 6.94 5.62
N LYS A 19 -27.76 7.68 6.11
CA LYS A 19 -28.21 7.61 7.50
C LYS A 19 -29.54 6.84 7.57
N VAL A 20 -29.52 5.72 8.28
CA VAL A 20 -30.70 4.86 8.41
C VAL A 20 -30.95 4.56 9.89
N GLY A 21 -32.16 4.82 10.38
CA GLY A 21 -32.52 4.55 11.78
C GLY A 21 -31.66 5.30 12.81
N GLY A 22 -31.04 6.43 12.42
CA GLY A 22 -30.16 7.20 13.30
C GLY A 22 -28.67 6.84 13.19
N ALA A 23 -28.30 5.69 12.61
CA ALA A 23 -26.93 5.27 12.38
C ALA A 23 -26.46 5.64 10.96
N TRP A 24 -25.16 5.90 10.80
CA TRP A 24 -24.54 6.11 9.51
C TRP A 24 -23.99 4.79 8.96
N TYR A 25 -24.15 4.60 7.68
CA TYR A 25 -23.64 3.47 6.89
C TYR A 25 -22.94 4.03 5.66
N HIS A 26 -22.01 3.26 5.09
CA HIS A 26 -21.37 3.62 3.83
C HIS A 26 -21.60 2.53 2.80
N MET A 27 -22.11 2.94 1.61
CA MET A 27 -22.31 2.08 0.46
C MET A 27 -21.19 2.32 -0.55
N ALA A 28 -20.50 1.27 -0.95
CA ALA A 28 -19.47 1.32 -1.98
C ALA A 28 -20.03 1.83 -3.33
N GLY A 29 -19.20 2.15 -4.30
CA GLY A 29 -19.61 2.53 -5.66
C GLY A 29 -20.45 1.45 -6.35
N SER A 30 -20.30 0.18 -5.99
CA SER A 30 -21.13 -0.96 -6.40
C SER A 30 -22.50 -1.02 -5.70
N GLY A 31 -22.76 -0.16 -4.72
CA GLY A 31 -23.93 -0.19 -3.84
C GLY A 31 -23.81 -1.15 -2.65
N ALA A 32 -22.76 -1.96 -2.57
CA ALA A 32 -22.55 -2.88 -1.45
C ALA A 32 -22.23 -2.12 -0.16
N MET A 33 -22.81 -2.54 0.97
CA MET A 33 -22.55 -1.96 2.28
C MET A 33 -21.12 -2.31 2.74
N ASN A 34 -20.35 -1.29 3.09
CA ASN A 34 -19.02 -1.46 3.67
C ASN A 34 -19.11 -1.83 5.17
N THR A 35 -18.12 -2.62 5.63
CA THR A 35 -17.90 -2.95 7.04
C THR A 35 -16.40 -2.90 7.34
N GLY A 36 -16.01 -2.79 8.60
CA GLY A 36 -14.62 -2.68 9.01
C GLY A 36 -14.05 -1.29 8.77
N TRP A 37 -12.74 -1.19 8.57
CA TRP A 37 -12.07 0.08 8.32
C TRP A 37 -12.42 0.68 6.95
N LEU A 38 -12.80 1.94 6.94
CA LEU A 38 -13.08 2.75 5.75
C LEU A 38 -12.20 3.98 5.76
N LEU A 39 -11.44 4.19 4.70
CA LEU A 39 -10.78 5.47 4.41
C LEU A 39 -11.64 6.24 3.41
N ASP A 40 -12.22 7.35 3.81
CA ASP A 40 -13.02 8.22 2.95
C ASP A 40 -12.55 9.67 3.08
N GLY A 41 -12.24 10.31 1.94
CA GLY A 41 -11.74 11.69 1.92
C GLY A 41 -10.50 11.92 2.78
N GLY A 42 -9.62 10.91 2.95
CA GLY A 42 -8.43 11.00 3.81
C GLY A 42 -8.70 10.81 5.31
N THR A 43 -9.94 10.50 5.70
CA THR A 43 -10.35 10.29 7.09
C THR A 43 -10.71 8.83 7.31
N TRP A 44 -10.19 8.23 8.39
CA TRP A 44 -10.51 6.87 8.77
C TRP A 44 -11.80 6.80 9.59
N TYR A 45 -12.63 5.78 9.28
CA TYR A 45 -13.86 5.42 9.98
C TYR A 45 -13.86 3.92 10.27
N TRP A 46 -14.58 3.50 11.30
CA TRP A 46 -14.87 2.11 11.57
C TRP A 46 -16.36 1.83 11.41
N LEU A 47 -16.67 0.86 10.55
CA LEU A 47 -18.01 0.38 10.32
C LEU A 47 -18.13 -0.99 10.99
N ASP A 48 -18.97 -1.11 12.01
CA ASP A 48 -19.11 -2.36 12.80
C ASP A 48 -19.31 -3.58 11.89
N PRO A 49 -18.47 -4.61 11.98
CA PRO A 49 -18.50 -5.74 11.06
C PRO A 49 -19.83 -6.53 11.09
N SER A 50 -20.57 -6.49 12.19
CA SER A 50 -21.82 -7.22 12.35
C SER A 50 -23.05 -6.47 11.82
N SER A 51 -23.04 -5.15 11.94
CA SER A 51 -24.18 -4.29 11.61
C SER A 51 -23.94 -3.35 10.43
N GLY A 52 -22.68 -3.05 10.08
CA GLY A 52 -22.29 -2.03 9.12
C GLY A 52 -22.41 -0.59 9.64
N ALA A 53 -22.85 -0.38 10.88
CA ALA A 53 -23.05 0.94 11.44
C ALA A 53 -21.71 1.62 11.77
N MET A 54 -21.56 2.90 11.41
CA MET A 54 -20.40 3.70 11.79
C MET A 54 -20.35 3.90 13.30
N VAL A 55 -19.19 3.63 13.92
CA VAL A 55 -18.99 3.82 15.35
C VAL A 55 -18.49 5.22 15.70
N THR A 56 -18.73 5.63 16.94
CA THR A 56 -18.24 6.88 17.54
C THR A 56 -17.84 6.63 18.99
N GLY A 57 -16.95 7.46 19.55
CA GLY A 57 -16.42 7.25 20.90
C GLY A 57 -15.33 6.21 20.97
N THR A 58 -15.27 5.42 22.03
CA THR A 58 -14.21 4.43 22.25
C THR A 58 -14.72 3.03 21.99
N HIS A 59 -14.03 2.29 21.10
CA HIS A 59 -14.36 0.91 20.73
C HIS A 59 -13.12 0.03 20.71
N ASP A 60 -13.28 -1.24 21.04
CA ASP A 60 -12.27 -2.25 20.75
C ASP A 60 -12.37 -2.63 19.27
N VAL A 61 -11.28 -2.42 18.56
CA VAL A 61 -11.15 -2.69 17.13
C VAL A 61 -9.91 -3.56 16.95
N ASP A 62 -10.10 -4.80 16.52
CA ASP A 62 -9.04 -5.78 16.29
C ASP A 62 -8.12 -6.00 17.51
N GLY A 63 -8.72 -6.02 18.71
CA GLY A 63 -8.01 -6.22 19.97
C GLY A 63 -7.26 -4.97 20.47
N ARG A 64 -7.52 -3.81 19.89
CA ARG A 64 -6.96 -2.52 20.33
C ARG A 64 -8.05 -1.49 20.56
N THR A 65 -7.96 -0.79 21.68
CA THR A 65 -8.91 0.28 22.01
C THR A 65 -8.66 1.50 21.12
N SER A 66 -9.64 1.81 20.25
CA SER A 66 -9.62 2.93 19.32
C SER A 66 -10.56 4.05 19.76
N SER A 67 -10.22 5.30 19.50
CA SER A 67 -11.04 6.48 19.77
C SER A 67 -11.53 7.09 18.46
N PHE A 68 -12.83 7.43 18.42
CA PHE A 68 -13.50 8.04 17.27
C PHE A 68 -14.22 9.33 17.68
N ALA A 69 -14.16 10.36 16.86
CA ALA A 69 -14.90 11.59 17.04
C ALA A 69 -16.43 11.35 16.95
N SER A 70 -17.23 12.32 17.34
CA SER A 70 -18.69 12.28 17.13
C SER A 70 -19.10 12.27 15.66
N SER A 71 -18.20 12.70 14.75
CA SER A 71 -18.34 12.58 13.31
C SER A 71 -18.05 11.17 12.77
N GLY A 72 -17.57 10.25 13.61
CA GLY A 72 -17.05 8.93 13.23
C GLY A 72 -15.58 8.94 12.83
N ALA A 73 -14.94 10.10 12.69
CA ALA A 73 -13.53 10.18 12.34
C ALA A 73 -12.65 9.52 13.40
N TRP A 74 -11.79 8.60 12.98
CA TRP A 74 -10.83 7.97 13.88
C TRP A 74 -9.78 8.95 14.37
N LEU A 75 -9.54 8.96 15.69
CA LEU A 75 -8.62 9.87 16.36
C LEU A 75 -7.30 9.20 16.77
N GLY A 76 -7.23 7.87 16.72
CA GLY A 76 -6.07 7.09 17.14
C GLY A 76 -6.42 5.98 18.10
N TYR A 77 -5.42 5.11 18.36
CA TYR A 77 -5.51 4.15 19.45
C TYR A 77 -5.29 4.86 20.79
N VAL A 78 -6.03 4.46 21.81
CA VAL A 78 -5.93 5.05 23.17
C VAL A 78 -4.54 4.85 23.77
N ASP A 79 -3.82 3.81 23.33
CA ASP A 79 -2.44 3.50 23.72
C ASP A 79 -1.35 4.20 22.88
N GLY A 80 -1.73 5.16 22.02
CA GLY A 80 -0.80 5.98 21.23
C GLY A 80 -0.23 5.30 19.97
N GLY A 81 -0.84 4.23 19.48
CA GLY A 81 -0.45 3.58 18.21
C GLY A 81 -0.98 4.32 16.96
N GLY A 82 -0.27 4.19 15.83
CA GLY A 82 -0.62 4.78 14.53
C GLY A 82 -1.91 4.24 13.90
N ALA A 83 -2.27 4.77 12.71
CA ALA A 83 -3.49 4.45 11.98
C ALA A 83 -3.69 2.94 11.70
N PRO A 84 -4.93 2.45 11.70
CA PRO A 84 -5.22 1.04 11.46
C PRO A 84 -5.02 0.64 10.00
N ALA A 85 -4.64 -0.60 9.78
CA ALA A 85 -4.80 -1.22 8.47
C ALA A 85 -6.30 -1.48 8.23
N ALA A 86 -6.82 -1.08 7.07
CA ALA A 86 -8.22 -1.30 6.71
C ALA A 86 -8.56 -2.80 6.61
N ASP A 87 -9.66 -3.24 7.22
CA ASP A 87 -9.96 -4.67 7.40
C ASP A 87 -10.62 -5.35 6.17
N ALA A 88 -10.51 -6.68 6.14
CA ALA A 88 -10.75 -7.56 5.00
C ALA A 88 -12.20 -7.67 4.50
N ALA A 89 -13.21 -7.41 5.33
CA ALA A 89 -14.61 -7.74 5.00
C ALA A 89 -15.29 -6.78 4.00
N SER A 90 -14.89 -5.50 3.91
CA SER A 90 -15.40 -4.58 2.88
C SER A 90 -14.69 -4.71 1.53
N ARG A 91 -13.68 -5.58 1.46
CA ARG A 91 -12.74 -5.71 0.34
C ARG A 91 -13.24 -6.57 -0.81
N SER A 92 -14.16 -7.50 -0.60
CA SER A 92 -14.50 -8.49 -1.63
C SER A 92 -15.38 -7.95 -2.77
N ALA A 93 -16.13 -6.87 -2.58
CA ALA A 93 -17.03 -6.31 -3.59
C ALA A 93 -16.48 -5.06 -4.30
N SER A 94 -15.64 -4.25 -3.61
CA SER A 94 -15.01 -3.04 -4.21
C SER A 94 -13.56 -3.26 -4.66
N ARG A 95 -13.05 -4.48 -4.50
CA ARG A 95 -11.64 -4.83 -4.69
C ARG A 95 -11.14 -4.66 -6.12
N ALA A 96 -11.91 -5.08 -7.10
CA ALA A 96 -11.50 -4.99 -8.52
C ALA A 96 -11.40 -3.53 -8.97
N ASP A 97 -12.29 -2.64 -8.49
CA ASP A 97 -12.34 -1.24 -8.90
C ASP A 97 -11.32 -0.35 -8.16
N SER A 98 -10.77 -0.81 -7.02
CA SER A 98 -9.84 0.00 -6.21
C SER A 98 -8.35 -0.22 -6.51
N VAL A 99 -8.01 -1.31 -7.20
CA VAL A 99 -6.61 -1.68 -7.51
C VAL A 99 -6.25 -1.55 -8.98
N THR A 100 -7.23 -1.31 -9.85
CA THR A 100 -7.03 -1.08 -11.28
C THR A 100 -7.75 0.19 -11.75
N ASN A 101 -7.23 0.81 -12.82
CA ASN A 101 -7.96 1.88 -13.51
C ASN A 101 -9.01 1.30 -14.48
N ALA A 102 -9.77 2.18 -15.16
CA ALA A 102 -10.79 1.79 -16.13
C ALA A 102 -10.25 0.98 -17.34
N ALA A 103 -8.95 1.01 -17.58
CA ALA A 103 -8.28 0.23 -18.63
C ALA A 103 -7.76 -1.13 -18.11
N GLY A 104 -8.02 -1.47 -16.84
CA GLY A 104 -7.56 -2.70 -16.21
C GLY A 104 -6.09 -2.69 -15.78
N GLN A 105 -5.41 -1.54 -15.81
CA GLN A 105 -4.02 -1.40 -15.39
C GLN A 105 -3.93 -1.26 -13.86
N ARG A 106 -2.88 -1.85 -13.27
CA ARG A 106 -2.65 -1.86 -11.81
C ARG A 106 -2.26 -0.49 -11.28
N LEU A 107 -3.01 0.03 -10.32
CA LEU A 107 -2.70 1.31 -9.67
C LEU A 107 -1.52 1.14 -8.70
N ILE A 108 -0.58 2.10 -8.72
CA ILE A 108 0.47 2.21 -7.70
C ILE A 108 -0.13 2.69 -6.38
N MET A 109 -0.98 3.74 -6.46
CA MET A 109 -1.74 4.23 -5.30
C MET A 109 -3.00 3.39 -5.15
N SER A 110 -2.94 2.37 -4.30
CA SER A 110 -4.07 1.50 -4.04
C SER A 110 -4.03 0.92 -2.62
N ALA A 111 -5.20 0.60 -2.09
CA ALA A 111 -5.30 -0.16 -0.85
C ALA A 111 -4.74 -1.59 -1.05
N PRO A 112 -4.28 -2.24 0.05
CA PRO A 112 -3.91 -3.65 0.00
C PRO A 112 -5.09 -4.52 -0.44
N THR A 113 -4.79 -5.62 -1.16
CA THR A 113 -5.81 -6.54 -1.67
C THR A 113 -6.38 -7.48 -0.59
N ALA A 114 -5.73 -7.60 0.55
CA ALA A 114 -6.13 -8.47 1.66
C ALA A 114 -5.84 -7.83 3.02
N SER A 115 -6.16 -8.51 4.12
CA SER A 115 -5.81 -8.06 5.47
C SER A 115 -4.28 -7.99 5.63
N ARG A 116 -3.83 -7.24 6.65
CA ARG A 116 -2.40 -7.15 6.96
C ARG A 116 -1.76 -8.53 7.14
N ALA A 117 -2.45 -9.42 7.86
CA ALA A 117 -1.94 -10.76 8.12
C ALA A 117 -1.83 -11.57 6.81
N GLU A 118 -2.89 -11.59 6.01
CA GLU A 118 -2.91 -12.33 4.74
C GLU A 118 -1.84 -11.82 3.74
N ILE A 119 -1.63 -10.50 3.66
CA ILE A 119 -0.58 -9.94 2.78
C ILE A 119 0.81 -10.31 3.28
N ILE A 120 1.05 -10.25 4.59
CA ILE A 120 2.35 -10.63 5.17
C ILE A 120 2.57 -12.14 5.00
N ASP A 121 1.55 -12.97 5.22
CA ASP A 121 1.63 -14.40 5.01
C ASP A 121 1.94 -14.73 3.53
N ALA A 122 1.27 -14.07 2.58
CA ALA A 122 1.56 -14.22 1.15
C ALA A 122 2.99 -13.78 0.76
N MET A 123 3.50 -12.69 1.35
CA MET A 123 4.89 -12.27 1.14
C MET A 123 5.90 -13.30 1.67
N GLU A 124 5.62 -13.90 2.84
CA GLU A 124 6.43 -14.96 3.43
C GLU A 124 6.39 -16.23 2.58
N GLU A 125 5.20 -16.67 2.15
CA GLU A 125 5.01 -17.81 1.25
C GLU A 125 5.76 -17.62 -0.07
N ALA A 126 5.63 -16.46 -0.72
CA ALA A 126 6.35 -16.13 -1.94
C ALA A 126 7.87 -16.20 -1.76
N TRP A 127 8.39 -15.80 -0.61
CA TRP A 127 9.81 -15.92 -0.27
C TRP A 127 10.22 -17.38 -0.10
N ASP A 128 9.43 -18.18 0.61
CA ASP A 128 9.73 -19.59 0.90
C ASP A 128 9.72 -20.44 -0.37
N GLU A 129 8.86 -20.13 -1.35
CA GLU A 129 8.84 -20.80 -2.66
C GLU A 129 10.18 -20.68 -3.40
N VAL A 130 10.86 -19.54 -3.28
CA VAL A 130 12.14 -19.31 -3.94
C VAL A 130 13.29 -20.06 -3.26
N GLY A 131 13.17 -20.38 -1.98
CA GLY A 131 14.08 -21.23 -1.22
C GLY A 131 15.45 -20.63 -0.93
N TYR A 132 15.58 -19.30 -0.96
CA TYR A 132 16.82 -18.62 -0.60
C TYR A 132 16.96 -18.40 0.91
N SER A 133 18.19 -18.34 1.40
CA SER A 133 18.48 -18.01 2.79
C SER A 133 18.29 -16.51 3.02
N TYR A 134 17.58 -16.16 4.09
CA TYR A 134 17.38 -14.76 4.47
C TYR A 134 18.71 -14.10 4.87
N PRO A 135 19.05 -12.92 4.33
CA PRO A 135 20.34 -12.28 4.58
C PRO A 135 20.45 -11.79 6.04
N SER A 136 21.42 -12.30 6.77
CA SER A 136 21.66 -11.91 8.19
C SER A 136 21.96 -10.41 8.37
N ALA A 137 22.46 -9.74 7.34
CA ALA A 137 22.70 -8.29 7.37
C ALA A 137 21.42 -7.48 7.59
N LEU A 138 20.26 -7.97 7.16
CA LEU A 138 18.97 -7.30 7.35
C LEU A 138 18.52 -7.34 8.82
N SER A 139 18.97 -8.34 9.59
CA SER A 139 18.72 -8.40 11.04
C SER A 139 19.36 -7.20 11.77
N ALA A 140 20.56 -6.80 11.37
CA ALA A 140 21.20 -5.60 11.91
C ALA A 140 20.45 -4.30 11.54
N GLY A 141 19.71 -4.32 10.40
CA GLY A 141 18.86 -3.23 9.95
C GLY A 141 17.44 -3.25 10.52
N GLY A 142 17.14 -4.14 11.49
CA GLY A 142 15.84 -4.17 12.19
C GLY A 142 14.79 -5.10 11.60
N ALA A 143 15.14 -5.98 10.64
CA ALA A 143 14.27 -7.06 10.14
C ALA A 143 14.99 -8.39 10.32
N GLN A 144 14.63 -9.15 11.37
CA GLN A 144 15.33 -10.39 11.73
C GLN A 144 14.92 -11.56 10.84
N THR A 145 13.69 -11.53 10.34
CA THR A 145 13.07 -12.55 9.50
C THR A 145 12.45 -11.91 8.26
N ILE A 146 12.10 -12.75 7.27
CA ILE A 146 11.30 -12.29 6.13
C ILE A 146 9.95 -11.72 6.57
N ARG A 147 9.34 -12.26 7.62
CA ARG A 147 8.08 -11.75 8.19
C ARG A 147 8.25 -10.34 8.78
N ASP A 148 9.38 -10.05 9.42
CA ASP A 148 9.69 -8.70 9.89
C ASP A 148 9.87 -7.74 8.71
N PHE A 149 10.56 -8.18 7.66
CA PHE A 149 10.74 -7.42 6.42
C PHE A 149 9.38 -7.13 5.75
N ALA A 150 8.54 -8.15 5.57
CA ALA A 150 7.20 -8.04 5.02
C ALA A 150 6.32 -7.08 5.85
N SER A 151 6.44 -7.13 7.18
CA SER A 151 5.75 -6.22 8.09
C SER A 151 6.18 -4.76 7.87
N VAL A 152 7.46 -4.51 7.69
CA VAL A 152 7.99 -3.17 7.37
C VAL A 152 7.49 -2.69 6.01
N VAL A 153 7.52 -3.56 4.98
CA VAL A 153 7.00 -3.25 3.64
C VAL A 153 5.52 -2.83 3.72
N TYR A 154 4.71 -3.64 4.39
CA TYR A 154 3.28 -3.35 4.55
C TYR A 154 3.03 -2.01 5.24
N ASP A 155 3.67 -1.80 6.40
CA ASP A 155 3.45 -0.61 7.23
C ASP A 155 3.82 0.69 6.49
N GLU A 156 4.99 0.73 5.83
CA GLU A 156 5.46 1.92 5.11
C GLU A 156 4.62 2.17 3.84
N ALA A 157 4.24 1.12 3.11
CA ALA A 157 3.41 1.24 1.91
C ALA A 157 2.03 1.81 2.24
N VAL A 158 1.34 1.24 3.24
CA VAL A 158 0.00 1.67 3.65
C VAL A 158 0.02 3.10 4.20
N ALA A 159 1.05 3.47 4.95
CA ALA A 159 1.19 4.83 5.47
C ALA A 159 1.18 5.89 4.36
N GLU A 160 1.74 5.59 3.20
CA GLU A 160 1.80 6.50 2.05
C GLU A 160 0.70 6.23 0.99
N GLY A 161 -0.18 5.24 1.21
CA GLY A 161 -1.25 4.87 0.28
C GLY A 161 -0.76 4.13 -0.97
N VAL A 162 0.43 3.55 -0.94
CA VAL A 162 1.03 2.74 -2.02
C VAL A 162 0.68 1.27 -1.81
N SER A 163 0.46 0.50 -2.89
CA SER A 163 0.25 -0.96 -2.82
C SER A 163 1.41 -1.67 -2.14
N PRO A 164 1.21 -2.34 -1.00
CA PRO A 164 2.26 -3.11 -0.34
C PRO A 164 2.72 -4.31 -1.18
N GLU A 165 1.82 -4.91 -1.98
CA GLU A 165 2.15 -5.98 -2.91
C GLU A 165 3.16 -5.50 -3.96
N LEU A 166 2.96 -4.30 -4.52
CA LEU A 166 3.90 -3.70 -5.46
C LEU A 166 5.25 -3.44 -4.80
N VAL A 167 5.28 -2.85 -3.61
CA VAL A 167 6.54 -2.53 -2.92
C VAL A 167 7.35 -3.80 -2.68
N PHE A 168 6.69 -4.90 -2.27
CA PHE A 168 7.34 -6.19 -2.05
C PHE A 168 7.91 -6.75 -3.35
N VAL A 169 7.09 -6.95 -4.39
CA VAL A 169 7.57 -7.57 -5.64
C VAL A 169 8.66 -6.73 -6.30
N GLN A 170 8.57 -5.40 -6.22
CA GLN A 170 9.62 -4.54 -6.74
C GLN A 170 10.92 -4.70 -5.95
N ALA A 171 10.87 -4.77 -4.61
CA ALA A 171 12.06 -5.03 -3.80
C ALA A 171 12.70 -6.39 -4.14
N MET A 172 11.87 -7.43 -4.38
CA MET A 172 12.35 -8.75 -4.80
C MET A 172 13.00 -8.71 -6.18
N GLU A 173 12.39 -8.03 -7.15
CA GLU A 173 12.93 -7.89 -8.52
C GLU A 173 14.26 -7.14 -8.51
N GLU A 174 14.32 -5.96 -7.90
CA GLU A 174 15.50 -5.08 -7.88
C GLU A 174 16.71 -5.67 -7.13
N THR A 175 16.45 -6.53 -6.15
CA THR A 175 17.51 -7.17 -5.34
C THR A 175 17.81 -8.62 -5.74
N GLY A 176 17.07 -9.15 -6.71
CA GLY A 176 17.11 -10.57 -7.07
C GLY A 176 16.74 -11.44 -5.86
N TRP A 177 15.60 -11.16 -5.25
CA TRP A 177 15.13 -11.84 -4.04
C TRP A 177 16.13 -11.69 -2.89
N LEU A 178 16.39 -10.45 -2.48
CA LEU A 178 17.29 -10.04 -1.40
C LEU A 178 18.71 -10.61 -1.45
N ARG A 179 19.13 -11.21 -2.59
CA ARG A 179 20.50 -11.71 -2.77
C ARG A 179 21.49 -10.59 -3.06
N PHE A 180 20.98 -9.48 -3.62
CA PHE A 180 21.81 -8.39 -4.09
C PHE A 180 22.86 -8.88 -5.12
N GLY A 181 23.98 -8.21 -5.32
CA GLY A 181 25.02 -8.68 -6.25
C GLY A 181 25.24 -7.76 -7.45
N GLY A 182 24.46 -6.68 -7.56
CA GLY A 182 24.68 -5.57 -8.48
C GLY A 182 25.51 -4.46 -7.84
N ASP A 183 25.27 -3.21 -8.29
CA ASP A 183 25.94 -2.00 -7.81
C ASP A 183 25.60 -1.67 -6.33
N VAL A 184 24.46 -2.20 -5.82
CA VAL A 184 23.97 -2.01 -4.46
C VAL A 184 24.25 -3.25 -3.60
N SER A 185 24.82 -3.05 -2.41
CA SER A 185 25.06 -4.12 -1.44
C SER A 185 23.94 -4.19 -0.39
N VAL A 186 23.76 -5.36 0.24
CA VAL A 186 22.74 -5.59 1.29
C VAL A 186 22.87 -4.60 2.45
N ASN A 187 24.08 -4.19 2.82
CA ASN A 187 24.35 -3.26 3.93
C ASN A 187 23.92 -1.81 3.63
N GLN A 188 23.52 -1.51 2.40
CA GLN A 188 23.00 -0.19 2.05
C GLN A 188 21.49 -0.07 2.33
N TYR A 189 20.79 -1.17 2.62
CA TYR A 189 19.34 -1.22 2.80
C TYR A 189 18.56 -0.51 1.69
N ASN A 190 19.10 -0.56 0.47
CA ASN A 190 18.51 0.06 -0.72
C ASN A 190 17.87 -1.04 -1.57
N PHE A 191 16.56 -1.24 -1.40
CA PHE A 191 15.82 -2.35 -1.99
C PHE A 191 15.33 -2.10 -3.41
N SER A 192 15.58 -0.91 -3.94
CA SER A 192 15.02 -0.48 -5.22
C SER A 192 16.00 0.32 -6.09
N GLY A 193 17.29 0.19 -5.79
CA GLY A 193 18.33 0.78 -6.61
C GLY A 193 18.35 2.32 -6.64
N ILE A 194 17.74 3.01 -5.66
CA ILE A 194 17.67 4.48 -5.65
C ILE A 194 19.08 5.08 -5.75
N GLY A 195 19.29 5.91 -6.77
CA GLY A 195 20.55 6.59 -7.02
C GLY A 195 21.63 5.72 -7.67
N ALA A 196 21.40 4.44 -7.93
CA ALA A 196 22.25 3.61 -8.76
C ALA A 196 21.96 3.93 -10.24
N VAL A 197 22.92 4.59 -10.90
CA VAL A 197 22.76 5.00 -12.31
C VAL A 197 23.63 4.16 -13.25
N GLY A 198 24.07 2.99 -12.82
CA GLY A 198 24.98 2.12 -13.54
C GLY A 198 26.44 2.59 -13.48
N GLY A 199 27.34 1.84 -14.14
CA GLY A 199 28.75 2.21 -14.24
C GLY A 199 29.51 2.20 -12.90
N GLY A 200 29.07 1.43 -11.91
CA GLY A 200 29.68 1.34 -10.56
C GLY A 200 29.19 2.40 -9.57
N ALA A 201 28.15 3.16 -9.90
CA ALA A 201 27.52 4.09 -8.97
C ALA A 201 26.76 3.31 -7.88
N LYS A 202 27.24 3.38 -6.63
CA LYS A 202 26.77 2.54 -5.52
C LYS A 202 25.32 2.81 -5.06
N GLY A 203 24.63 3.81 -5.61
CA GLY A 203 23.31 4.19 -5.14
C GLY A 203 23.28 4.80 -3.73
N ALA A 204 22.08 5.05 -3.23
CA ALA A 204 21.88 5.58 -1.87
C ALA A 204 22.15 4.51 -0.81
N THR A 205 22.49 4.96 0.40
CA THR A 205 22.63 4.11 1.60
C THR A 205 21.69 4.64 2.67
N PHE A 206 20.93 3.74 3.31
CA PHE A 206 19.98 4.05 4.37
C PHE A 206 20.47 3.46 5.70
N PRO A 207 20.05 4.02 6.85
CA PRO A 207 20.52 3.57 8.15
C PRO A 207 19.97 2.20 8.58
N ASP A 208 18.79 1.84 8.07
CA ASP A 208 18.07 0.60 8.43
C ASP A 208 17.09 0.17 7.33
N VAL A 209 16.51 -1.03 7.48
CA VAL A 209 15.54 -1.62 6.54
C VAL A 209 14.32 -0.74 6.38
N ARG A 210 13.75 -0.22 7.48
CA ARG A 210 12.55 0.62 7.45
C ARG A 210 12.78 1.91 6.64
N THR A 211 13.89 2.57 6.86
CA THR A 211 14.25 3.80 6.12
C THR A 211 14.45 3.53 4.63
N GLY A 212 15.06 2.39 4.28
CA GLY A 212 15.23 2.00 2.88
C GLY A 212 13.91 1.69 2.17
N ILE A 213 13.02 0.95 2.82
CA ILE A 213 11.66 0.70 2.29
C ILE A 213 10.86 2.00 2.22
N ARG A 214 10.93 2.87 3.23
CA ARG A 214 10.29 4.20 3.18
C ARG A 214 10.75 5.02 1.98
N ALA A 215 12.04 5.01 1.68
CA ALA A 215 12.58 5.72 0.51
C ALA A 215 11.98 5.16 -0.80
N GLN A 216 11.89 3.84 -0.94
CA GLN A 216 11.25 3.19 -2.08
C GLN A 216 9.77 3.60 -2.21
N VAL A 217 9.01 3.54 -1.12
CA VAL A 217 7.59 3.90 -1.09
C VAL A 217 7.38 5.37 -1.46
N GLN A 218 8.17 6.28 -0.89
CA GLN A 218 8.11 7.71 -1.21
C GLN A 218 8.46 7.98 -2.68
N HIS A 219 9.38 7.23 -3.25
CA HIS A 219 9.75 7.32 -4.66
C HIS A 219 8.61 6.84 -5.57
N LEU A 220 7.98 5.71 -5.24
CA LEU A 220 6.79 5.19 -5.94
C LEU A 220 5.62 6.18 -5.87
N ARG A 221 5.34 6.73 -4.68
CA ARG A 221 4.32 7.76 -4.52
C ARG A 221 4.61 9.00 -5.36
N ALA A 222 5.88 9.39 -5.47
CA ALA A 222 6.27 10.50 -6.34
C ALA A 222 5.98 10.22 -7.82
N TYR A 223 6.17 9.00 -8.29
CA TYR A 223 5.79 8.60 -9.65
C TYR A 223 4.27 8.59 -9.85
N ALA A 224 3.51 8.16 -8.86
CA ALA A 224 2.08 7.92 -9.00
C ALA A 224 1.20 9.17 -8.79
N ASP A 225 1.56 10.02 -7.81
CA ASP A 225 0.74 11.15 -7.36
C ASP A 225 1.30 12.47 -7.89
N ASN A 226 0.55 13.15 -8.78
CA ASN A 226 0.94 14.42 -9.36
C ASN A 226 0.87 15.60 -8.39
N SER A 227 0.19 15.43 -7.26
CA SER A 227 -0.02 16.45 -6.23
C SER A 227 0.91 16.32 -5.02
N VAL A 228 1.66 15.21 -4.93
CA VAL A 228 2.49 14.92 -3.75
C VAL A 228 3.61 15.94 -3.56
N THR A 229 3.75 16.39 -2.33
CA THR A 229 4.83 17.26 -1.86
C THR A 229 5.52 16.62 -0.66
N THR A 230 6.67 17.13 -0.26
CA THR A 230 7.33 16.65 0.96
C THR A 230 6.49 16.85 2.23
N ALA A 231 5.59 17.85 2.23
CA ALA A 231 4.70 18.13 3.34
C ALA A 231 3.46 17.23 3.38
N SER A 232 3.10 16.59 2.27
CA SER A 232 1.96 15.67 2.18
C SER A 232 2.33 14.20 2.39
N LEU A 233 3.62 13.90 2.60
CA LEU A 233 4.07 12.57 2.99
C LEU A 233 3.66 12.26 4.43
N ALA A 234 3.33 11.00 4.70
CA ALA A 234 2.99 10.54 6.05
C ALA A 234 4.20 10.59 7.00
N ASN A 235 5.40 10.44 6.46
CA ASN A 235 6.65 10.49 7.20
C ASN A 235 7.62 11.50 6.58
N THR A 236 8.60 11.95 7.37
CA THR A 236 9.70 12.79 6.86
C THR A 236 10.33 12.16 5.62
N VAL A 237 10.57 12.98 4.59
CA VAL A 237 11.19 12.51 3.36
C VAL A 237 12.60 11.97 3.62
N VAL A 238 12.84 10.76 3.17
CA VAL A 238 14.14 10.05 3.23
C VAL A 238 14.64 9.65 1.85
N ASP A 239 13.80 9.72 0.82
CA ASP A 239 14.18 9.50 -0.57
C ASP A 239 15.01 10.68 -1.09
N PRO A 240 16.32 10.50 -1.37
CA PRO A 240 17.17 11.58 -1.87
C PRO A 240 16.83 12.00 -3.30
N ARG A 241 16.01 11.22 -4.00
CA ARG A 241 15.60 11.46 -5.36
C ARG A 241 14.17 11.99 -5.49
N PHE A 242 13.44 12.12 -4.36
CA PHE A 242 12.02 12.51 -4.34
C PHE A 242 11.73 13.76 -5.19
N THR A 243 12.55 14.80 -5.09
CA THR A 243 12.34 16.06 -5.81
C THR A 243 12.70 15.99 -7.29
N TYR A 244 13.47 14.98 -7.71
CA TYR A 244 13.87 14.80 -9.11
C TYR A 244 12.85 14.00 -9.93
N VAL A 245 11.95 13.28 -9.28
CA VAL A 245 10.87 12.53 -9.95
C VAL A 245 9.87 13.51 -10.53
N ARG A 246 9.51 13.35 -11.80
CA ARG A 246 8.35 14.02 -12.39
C ARG A 246 7.09 13.46 -11.76
N LYS A 247 6.43 14.26 -10.92
CA LYS A 247 5.24 13.84 -10.16
C LYS A 247 4.11 13.40 -11.09
N GLY A 248 3.49 12.25 -10.75
CA GLY A 248 2.39 11.67 -11.54
C GLY A 248 2.81 11.08 -12.90
N ALA A 249 4.11 10.87 -13.14
CA ALA A 249 4.59 10.34 -14.42
C ALA A 249 4.20 8.89 -14.68
N ALA A 250 3.96 8.10 -13.64
CA ALA A 250 3.53 6.71 -13.71
C ALA A 250 2.44 6.42 -12.64
N PRO A 251 1.15 6.69 -12.93
CA PRO A 251 0.07 6.40 -11.99
C PRO A 251 -0.25 4.90 -11.88
N VAL A 252 0.20 4.09 -12.84
CA VAL A 252 0.01 2.64 -12.90
C VAL A 252 1.35 1.91 -12.95
N VAL A 253 1.36 0.68 -12.47
CA VAL A 253 2.57 -0.16 -12.36
C VAL A 253 3.21 -0.38 -13.73
N GLU A 254 2.40 -0.62 -14.76
CA GLU A 254 2.86 -0.84 -16.14
C GLU A 254 3.69 0.33 -16.67
N TYR A 255 3.43 1.54 -16.20
CA TYR A 255 4.16 2.75 -16.62
C TYR A 255 5.45 3.00 -15.83
N LEU A 256 5.82 2.13 -14.89
CA LEU A 256 7.16 2.13 -14.30
C LEU A 256 8.25 1.71 -15.31
N GLY A 257 7.89 0.95 -16.36
CA GLY A 257 8.74 0.72 -17.51
C GLY A 257 8.80 1.95 -18.43
N ILE A 258 10.00 2.48 -18.69
CA ILE A 258 10.18 3.65 -19.57
C ILE A 258 9.69 3.38 -20.99
N GLN A 259 9.82 2.15 -21.47
CA GLN A 259 9.43 1.78 -22.84
C GLN A 259 7.90 1.69 -22.99
N GLU A 260 7.18 1.30 -21.94
CA GLU A 260 5.75 1.11 -21.89
C GLU A 260 5.00 2.39 -21.48
N ASN A 261 5.70 3.33 -20.85
CA ASN A 261 5.12 4.60 -20.44
C ASN A 261 4.91 5.51 -21.66
N PRO A 262 3.70 6.04 -21.90
CA PRO A 262 3.41 6.88 -23.08
C PRO A 262 4.22 8.19 -23.11
N ASN A 263 4.78 8.62 -21.96
CA ASN A 263 5.63 9.80 -21.87
C ASN A 263 7.14 9.47 -21.88
N HIS A 264 7.50 8.19 -22.10
CA HIS A 264 8.89 7.70 -22.07
C HIS A 264 9.64 8.10 -20.79
N THR A 265 8.95 8.07 -19.65
CA THR A 265 9.49 8.31 -18.32
C THR A 265 9.12 7.14 -17.43
N GLY A 266 9.94 6.80 -16.47
CA GLY A 266 9.63 5.65 -15.60
C GLY A 266 10.79 5.32 -14.67
N TRP A 267 10.65 4.20 -13.99
CA TRP A 267 11.62 3.68 -13.05
C TRP A 267 12.79 3.00 -13.76
N ALA A 268 12.50 2.07 -14.67
CA ALA A 268 13.49 1.22 -15.31
C ALA A 268 13.42 1.25 -16.84
N ALA A 269 14.57 1.13 -17.48
CA ALA A 269 14.69 1.07 -18.93
C ALA A 269 14.50 -0.34 -19.52
N ALA A 270 14.45 -1.37 -18.67
CA ALA A 270 14.19 -2.74 -19.09
C ALA A 270 12.81 -2.84 -19.75
N LYS A 271 12.76 -3.59 -20.86
CA LYS A 271 11.48 -3.85 -21.56
C LYS A 271 10.57 -4.69 -20.66
N ASN A 272 9.29 -4.36 -20.67
CA ASN A 272 8.22 -5.01 -19.90
C ASN A 272 8.35 -4.88 -18.37
N TYR A 273 9.26 -4.06 -17.84
CA TYR A 273 9.51 -3.96 -16.40
C TYR A 273 8.23 -3.85 -15.56
N GLY A 274 7.33 -2.93 -15.89
CA GLY A 274 6.07 -2.76 -15.15
C GLY A 274 5.12 -3.96 -15.31
N TYR A 275 5.09 -4.60 -16.47
CA TYR A 275 4.29 -5.82 -16.71
C TYR A 275 4.86 -7.02 -15.96
N ASP A 276 6.17 -7.12 -15.82
CA ASP A 276 6.82 -8.19 -15.05
C ASP A 276 6.46 -8.05 -13.56
N LEU A 277 6.45 -6.83 -13.02
CA LEU A 277 5.96 -6.55 -11.66
C LEU A 277 4.47 -6.93 -11.50
N VAL A 278 3.61 -6.57 -12.45
CA VAL A 278 2.18 -6.97 -12.42
C VAL A 278 2.04 -8.49 -12.47
N SER A 279 2.86 -9.18 -13.27
CA SER A 279 2.88 -10.64 -13.33
C SER A 279 3.25 -11.26 -11.97
N MET A 280 4.27 -10.73 -11.29
CA MET A 280 4.63 -11.16 -9.94
C MET A 280 3.51 -10.87 -8.93
N MET A 281 2.89 -9.68 -8.97
CA MET A 281 1.75 -9.37 -8.11
C MET A 281 0.61 -10.38 -8.29
N ASN A 282 0.29 -10.76 -9.51
CA ASN A 282 -0.79 -11.73 -9.81
C ASN A 282 -0.41 -13.18 -9.45
N ALA A 283 0.89 -13.49 -9.38
CA ALA A 283 1.36 -14.83 -9.03
C ALA A 283 1.33 -15.07 -7.52
N TYR A 284 1.58 -14.04 -6.71
CA TYR A 284 1.78 -14.17 -5.28
C TYR A 284 0.63 -13.60 -4.42
N PHE A 285 -0.24 -12.77 -4.99
CA PHE A 285 -1.35 -12.09 -4.31
C PHE A 285 -2.68 -12.22 -5.08
#